data_2227941203f5ea57eaf53f17391bdf52
#
_entry.id   2227941203f5ea57eaf53f17391bdf52
#
_cell.length_a   1.000
_cell.length_b   1.000
_cell.length_c   1.000
_cell.angle_alpha   90.00
_cell.angle_beta   90.00
_cell.angle_gamma   90.00
#
_symmetry.space_group_name_H-M   'P 1'
#
loop_
_entity.id
_entity.type
_entity.pdbx_description
1 polymer ?
#
loop_
_entity_poly.entity_id
_entity_poly.type
_entity_poly.pdbx_seq_one_letter_code
_entity_poly.pdbx_strand_id
1 'polypeptide(L)'
;NTRFDLHFYKQANVPFSDKWDKFELKRDGEAEKNAFYNIIGLKDDEEFIFIQEDKTRGYEIDKRHVDNSKRIIETAKYPEIGIFDFLYTIEKAKEVHEINSSFLTLIDMLQLRNEGLFYHKYVRPSIADQPHLKLNWKILDK
;
A
#
# COMPACT_ATOMS: atom_id res chain seq x y z
N ASN A 1 -2.46 22.78 -11.00
CA ASN A 1 -2.79 21.75 -9.98
C ASN A 1 -1.57 21.00 -9.51
N THR A 2 -0.82 21.64 -8.65
CA THR A 2 0.30 21.00 -8.00
C THR A 2 -0.20 20.08 -6.91
N ARG A 3 0.22 18.82 -6.96
CA ARG A 3 -0.11 17.87 -5.90
C ARG A 3 0.55 18.29 -4.60
N PHE A 4 -0.07 17.96 -3.48
CA PHE A 4 0.37 18.38 -2.15
C PHE A 4 1.83 17.99 -1.87
N ASP A 5 2.20 16.75 -2.14
CA ASP A 5 3.55 16.26 -1.88
C ASP A 5 4.60 17.00 -2.72
N LEU A 6 4.35 17.23 -4.01
CA LEU A 6 5.25 17.98 -4.87
C LEU A 6 5.40 19.41 -4.38
N HIS A 7 4.30 20.06 -4.01
CA HIS A 7 4.30 21.43 -3.51
C HIS A 7 5.12 21.56 -2.22
N PHE A 8 4.95 20.61 -1.31
CA PHE A 8 5.72 20.57 -0.06
C PHE A 8 7.23 20.51 -0.32
N TYR A 9 7.67 19.61 -1.21
CA TYR A 9 9.10 19.48 -1.52
C TYR A 9 9.64 20.74 -2.21
N LYS A 10 8.86 21.40 -3.06
CA LYS A 10 9.23 22.65 -3.68
C LYS A 10 9.45 23.76 -2.65
N GLN A 11 8.51 23.90 -1.71
CA GLN A 11 8.63 24.92 -0.65
C GLN A 11 9.83 24.68 0.26
N ALA A 12 10.14 23.43 0.54
CA ALA A 12 11.28 23.05 1.37
C ALA A 12 12.61 23.16 0.62
N ASN A 13 12.60 23.47 -0.68
CA ASN A 13 13.76 23.49 -1.54
C ASN A 13 14.53 22.15 -1.55
N VAL A 14 13.77 21.06 -1.53
CA VAL A 14 14.29 19.69 -1.56
C VAL A 14 13.93 19.06 -2.90
N PRO A 15 14.87 18.41 -3.60
CA PRO A 15 14.53 17.70 -4.84
C PRO A 15 13.42 16.68 -4.59
N PHE A 16 12.39 16.70 -5.43
CA PHE A 16 11.23 15.81 -5.25
C PHE A 16 11.62 14.35 -5.33
N SER A 17 12.64 14.01 -6.14
CA SER A 17 13.17 12.64 -6.22
C SER A 17 13.66 12.09 -4.89
N ASP A 18 14.00 12.95 -3.92
CA ASP A 18 14.43 12.52 -2.58
C ASP A 18 13.33 11.71 -1.87
N LYS A 19 12.09 11.88 -2.28
CA LYS A 19 10.97 11.08 -1.76
C LYS A 19 11.22 9.58 -1.90
N TRP A 20 11.85 9.17 -3.02
CA TRP A 20 12.15 7.76 -3.27
C TRP A 20 13.61 7.43 -3.02
N ASP A 21 14.52 8.33 -3.41
CA ASP A 21 15.95 8.05 -3.45
C ASP A 21 16.61 8.09 -2.07
N LYS A 22 16.08 8.93 -1.18
CA LYS A 22 16.66 9.15 0.15
C LYS A 22 15.76 8.66 1.30
N PHE A 23 14.64 8.05 0.97
CA PHE A 23 13.78 7.49 2.00
C PHE A 23 14.38 6.17 2.50
N GLU A 24 14.65 6.11 3.80
CA GLU A 24 15.19 4.92 4.45
C GLU A 24 14.27 4.50 5.60
N LEU A 25 14.09 3.20 5.74
CA LEU A 25 13.34 2.61 6.83
C LEU A 25 14.10 1.40 7.37
N LYS A 26 14.37 1.41 8.66
CA LYS A 26 14.94 0.22 9.32
C LYS A 26 13.80 -0.76 9.58
N ARG A 27 13.77 -1.83 8.81
CA ARG A 27 12.72 -2.84 8.91
C ARG A 27 13.00 -3.81 10.04
N ASP A 28 11.94 -4.22 10.73
CA ASP A 28 11.98 -5.28 11.73
C ASP A 28 11.52 -6.59 11.08
N GLY A 29 12.46 -7.31 10.47
CA GLY A 29 12.15 -8.54 9.75
C GLY A 29 11.52 -9.63 10.61
N GLU A 30 11.86 -9.67 11.89
CA GLU A 30 11.30 -10.64 12.82
C GLU A 30 9.82 -10.35 13.09
N ALA A 31 9.49 -9.09 13.37
CA ALA A 31 8.10 -8.66 13.57
C ALA A 31 7.27 -8.85 12.30
N GLU A 32 7.83 -8.55 11.12
CA GLU A 32 7.16 -8.74 9.84
C GLU A 32 6.83 -10.20 9.57
N LYS A 33 7.76 -11.10 9.83
CA LYS A 33 7.57 -12.55 9.64
C LYS A 33 6.62 -13.12 10.68
N ASN A 34 6.68 -12.62 11.91
CA ASN A 34 5.74 -13.02 12.94
C ASN A 34 4.30 -12.66 12.53
N ALA A 35 4.09 -11.47 11.96
CA ALA A 35 2.79 -11.07 11.44
C ALA A 35 2.33 -12.02 10.35
N PHE A 36 3.19 -12.34 9.39
CA PHE A 36 2.88 -13.21 8.26
C PHE A 36 2.54 -14.64 8.69
N TYR A 37 3.44 -15.27 9.43
CA TYR A 37 3.32 -16.70 9.76
C TYR A 37 2.42 -16.99 10.95
N ASN A 38 2.46 -16.15 11.98
CA ASN A 38 1.81 -16.45 13.26
C ASN A 38 0.50 -15.70 13.49
N ILE A 39 0.43 -14.41 13.14
CA ILE A 39 -0.78 -13.62 13.38
C ILE A 39 -1.78 -13.86 12.25
N ILE A 40 -1.35 -13.69 11.00
CA ILE A 40 -2.20 -13.92 9.81
C ILE A 40 -2.31 -15.41 9.52
N GLY A 41 -1.23 -16.15 9.73
CA GLY A 41 -1.22 -17.60 9.52
C GLY A 41 -1.06 -17.99 8.05
N LEU A 42 -0.24 -17.26 7.32
CA LEU A 42 0.06 -17.56 5.92
C LEU A 42 1.21 -18.57 5.81
N LYS A 43 1.27 -19.26 4.66
CA LYS A 43 2.33 -20.21 4.33
C LYS A 43 3.13 -19.71 3.13
N ASP A 44 4.36 -20.20 2.99
CA ASP A 44 5.28 -19.74 1.94
C ASP A 44 4.76 -19.96 0.52
N ASP A 45 4.00 -21.03 0.29
CA ASP A 45 3.47 -21.40 -1.03
C ASP A 45 2.03 -20.95 -1.24
N GLU A 46 1.46 -20.25 -0.28
CA GLU A 46 0.06 -19.83 -0.34
C GLU A 46 -0.09 -18.57 -1.20
N GLU A 47 -1.01 -18.61 -2.18
CA GLU A 47 -1.39 -17.43 -2.96
C GLU A 47 -2.46 -16.65 -2.22
N PHE A 48 -2.27 -15.35 -2.08
CA PHE A 48 -3.23 -14.47 -1.41
C PHE A 48 -3.19 -13.07 -1.99
N ILE A 49 -4.24 -12.31 -1.71
CA ILE A 49 -4.38 -10.93 -2.15
C ILE A 49 -4.41 -10.03 -0.91
N PHE A 50 -3.63 -8.95 -0.95
CA PHE A 50 -3.57 -7.98 0.12
C PHE A 50 -4.46 -6.78 -0.21
N ILE A 51 -5.34 -6.41 0.72
CA ILE A 51 -6.25 -5.28 0.55
C ILE A 51 -6.11 -4.34 1.75
N GLN A 52 -5.92 -3.06 1.46
CA GLN A 52 -5.99 -2.02 2.47
C GLN A 52 -7.10 -1.04 2.08
N GLU A 53 -8.05 -0.86 2.99
CA GLU A 53 -9.16 0.08 2.84
C GLU A 53 -9.52 0.64 4.21
N ASP A 54 -10.42 1.61 4.26
CA ASP A 54 -10.84 2.24 5.52
C ASP A 54 -12.36 2.29 5.60
N LYS A 55 -12.95 1.17 5.97
CA LYS A 55 -14.41 1.01 6.03
C LYS A 55 -15.07 1.94 7.03
N THR A 56 -14.38 2.25 8.14
CA THR A 56 -14.94 3.10 9.19
C THR A 56 -15.20 4.51 8.69
N ARG A 57 -14.44 4.95 7.69
CA ARG A 57 -14.64 6.25 7.04
C ARG A 57 -15.38 6.15 5.70
N GLY A 58 -15.87 4.97 5.35
CA GLY A 58 -16.59 4.75 4.11
C GLY A 58 -15.72 4.56 2.88
N TYR A 59 -14.43 4.36 3.05
CA TYR A 59 -13.51 4.16 1.93
C TYR A 59 -13.32 2.66 1.67
N GLU A 60 -14.19 2.11 0.83
CA GLU A 60 -14.18 0.69 0.51
C GLU A 60 -13.78 0.43 -0.94
N ILE A 61 -12.96 -0.59 -1.15
CA ILE A 61 -12.59 -1.08 -2.47
C ILE A 61 -13.75 -1.89 -3.05
N ASP A 62 -14.04 -1.67 -4.32
CA ASP A 62 -15.02 -2.48 -5.05
C ASP A 62 -14.43 -3.87 -5.30
N LYS A 63 -15.01 -4.87 -4.68
CA LYS A 63 -14.50 -6.25 -4.72
C LYS A 63 -14.64 -6.92 -6.09
N ARG A 64 -15.34 -6.28 -7.04
CA ARG A 64 -15.37 -6.75 -8.44
C ARG A 64 -13.99 -6.67 -9.10
N HIS A 65 -13.10 -5.82 -8.59
CA HIS A 65 -11.73 -5.70 -9.08
C HIS A 65 -10.77 -6.73 -8.46
N VAL A 66 -11.24 -7.54 -7.54
CA VAL A 66 -10.42 -8.45 -6.75
C VAL A 66 -10.73 -9.89 -7.11
N ASP A 67 -9.69 -10.72 -7.27
CA ASP A 67 -9.85 -12.14 -7.50
C ASP A 67 -10.30 -12.85 -6.21
N ASN A 68 -11.61 -13.08 -6.08
CA ASN A 68 -12.20 -13.69 -4.89
C ASN A 68 -11.94 -15.19 -4.78
N SER A 69 -11.26 -15.81 -5.77
CA SER A 69 -10.86 -17.22 -5.68
C SER A 69 -9.66 -17.43 -4.76
N LYS A 70 -8.93 -16.35 -4.42
CA LYS A 70 -7.78 -16.39 -3.53
C LYS A 70 -8.17 -15.96 -2.12
N ARG A 71 -7.34 -16.35 -1.14
CA ARG A 71 -7.48 -15.83 0.21
C ARG A 71 -7.22 -14.33 0.20
N ILE A 72 -8.08 -13.58 0.88
CA ILE A 72 -7.95 -12.12 0.96
C ILE A 72 -7.51 -11.72 2.36
N ILE A 73 -6.44 -10.95 2.44
CA ILE A 73 -5.92 -10.40 3.68
C ILE A 73 -6.29 -8.92 3.75
N GLU A 74 -7.20 -8.60 4.67
CA GLU A 74 -7.64 -7.22 4.91
C GLU A 74 -6.99 -6.70 6.19
N THR A 75 -6.33 -5.55 6.10
CA THR A 75 -5.58 -4.99 7.23
C THR A 75 -6.45 -4.75 8.47
N ALA A 76 -7.71 -4.36 8.28
CA ALA A 76 -8.63 -4.05 9.37
C ALA A 76 -8.92 -5.26 10.27
N LYS A 77 -8.71 -6.47 9.78
CA LYS A 77 -8.93 -7.71 10.55
C LYS A 77 -7.78 -8.04 11.49
N TYR A 78 -6.69 -7.30 11.41
CA TYR A 78 -5.47 -7.53 12.19
C TYR A 78 -5.02 -6.23 12.87
N PRO A 79 -5.84 -5.70 13.81
CA PRO A 79 -5.53 -4.40 14.43
C PRO A 79 -4.27 -4.42 15.28
N GLU A 80 -3.79 -5.61 15.68
CA GLU A 80 -2.55 -5.79 16.43
C GLU A 80 -1.29 -5.62 15.56
N ILE A 81 -1.43 -5.65 14.22
CA ILE A 81 -0.29 -5.50 13.32
C ILE A 81 -0.13 -4.04 12.92
N GLY A 82 1.02 -3.43 13.21
CA GLY A 82 1.34 -2.08 12.77
C GLY A 82 1.63 -2.02 11.27
N ILE A 83 1.52 -0.82 10.70
CA ILE A 83 1.67 -0.60 9.26
C ILE A 83 3.00 -1.18 8.71
N PHE A 84 4.11 -0.98 9.41
CA PHE A 84 5.42 -1.44 8.95
C PHE A 84 5.56 -2.96 9.01
N ASP A 85 4.83 -3.62 9.91
CA ASP A 85 4.92 -5.06 10.08
C ASP A 85 4.15 -5.84 9.02
N PHE A 86 3.39 -5.15 8.17
CA PHE A 86 2.76 -5.74 6.98
C PHE A 86 3.69 -5.85 5.78
N LEU A 87 4.88 -5.26 5.82
CA LEU A 87 5.73 -5.13 4.63
C LEU A 87 6.11 -6.48 4.00
N TYR A 88 6.48 -7.47 4.81
CA TYR A 88 6.77 -8.81 4.30
C TYR A 88 5.54 -9.45 3.63
N THR A 89 4.37 -9.28 4.24
CA THR A 89 3.10 -9.77 3.68
C THR A 89 2.81 -9.11 2.34
N ILE A 90 3.01 -7.80 2.23
CA ILE A 90 2.80 -7.05 0.98
C ILE A 90 3.76 -7.55 -0.11
N GLU A 91 5.02 -7.80 0.23
CA GLU A 91 6.00 -8.32 -0.74
C GLU A 91 5.61 -9.69 -1.29
N LYS A 92 4.98 -10.52 -0.48
CA LYS A 92 4.62 -11.90 -0.84
C LYS A 92 3.25 -12.03 -1.49
N ALA A 93 2.41 -11.03 -1.42
CA ALA A 93 1.06 -11.07 -1.99
C ALA A 93 1.12 -11.22 -3.51
N LYS A 94 0.16 -11.94 -4.07
CA LYS A 94 0.00 -12.03 -5.52
C LYS A 94 -0.42 -10.68 -6.11
N GLU A 95 -1.36 -10.03 -5.45
CA GLU A 95 -1.84 -8.69 -5.80
C GLU A 95 -1.94 -7.85 -4.54
N VAL A 96 -1.71 -6.56 -4.71
CA VAL A 96 -1.83 -5.57 -3.64
C VAL A 96 -2.80 -4.50 -4.09
N HIS A 97 -3.89 -4.34 -3.36
CA HIS A 97 -4.94 -3.38 -3.65
C HIS A 97 -4.95 -2.31 -2.57
N GLU A 98 -4.77 -1.06 -2.98
CA GLU A 98 -4.63 0.07 -2.07
C GLU A 98 -5.59 1.19 -2.43
N ILE A 99 -5.97 1.95 -1.41
CA ILE A 99 -6.60 3.26 -1.57
C ILE A 99 -5.55 4.35 -1.32
N ASN A 100 -5.89 5.60 -1.55
CA ASN A 100 -4.99 6.71 -1.21
C ASN A 100 -4.83 6.78 0.32
N SER A 101 -3.68 6.33 0.79
CA SER A 101 -3.39 6.15 2.22
C SER A 101 -1.89 6.11 2.48
N SER A 102 -1.53 6.03 3.75
CA SER A 102 -0.13 5.85 4.16
C SER A 102 0.48 4.56 3.61
N PHE A 103 -0.32 3.49 3.47
CA PHE A 103 0.16 2.23 2.87
C PHE A 103 0.60 2.42 1.42
N LEU A 104 -0.23 3.08 0.62
CA LEU A 104 0.08 3.36 -0.79
C LEU A 104 1.41 4.10 -0.91
N THR A 105 1.55 5.17 -0.14
CA THR A 105 2.74 6.00 -0.14
C THR A 105 3.97 5.23 0.33
N LEU A 106 3.82 4.44 1.38
CA LEU A 106 4.92 3.65 1.94
C LEU A 106 5.44 2.61 0.95
N ILE A 107 4.54 1.87 0.31
CA ILE A 107 4.89 0.86 -0.70
C ILE A 107 5.66 1.51 -1.85
N ASP A 108 5.18 2.65 -2.31
CA ASP A 108 5.78 3.38 -3.43
C ASP A 108 7.15 3.95 -3.05
N MET A 109 7.27 4.57 -1.89
CA MET A 109 8.53 5.16 -1.42
C MET A 109 9.61 4.11 -1.19
N LEU A 110 9.23 2.96 -0.64
CA LEU A 110 10.17 1.86 -0.42
C LEU A 110 10.49 1.08 -1.69
N GLN A 111 9.75 1.33 -2.77
CA GLN A 111 9.88 0.58 -4.03
C GLN A 111 9.80 -0.92 -3.75
N LEU A 112 8.82 -1.30 -2.92
CA LEU A 112 8.73 -2.61 -2.30
C LEU A 112 8.55 -3.75 -3.30
N ARG A 113 7.79 -3.48 -4.37
CA ARG A 113 7.54 -4.40 -5.48
C ARG A 113 7.03 -3.59 -6.66
N ASN A 114 7.04 -4.19 -7.86
CA ASN A 114 6.63 -3.47 -9.07
C ASN A 114 5.61 -4.25 -9.93
N GLU A 115 5.04 -5.32 -9.40
CA GLU A 115 4.03 -6.13 -10.09
C GLU A 115 2.82 -6.32 -9.19
N GLY A 116 1.64 -6.49 -9.81
CA GLY A 116 0.40 -6.75 -9.08
C GLY A 116 -0.02 -5.61 -8.17
N LEU A 117 0.25 -4.38 -8.57
CA LEU A 117 -0.09 -3.19 -7.79
C LEU A 117 -1.32 -2.51 -8.38
N PHE A 118 -2.36 -2.35 -7.56
CA PHE A 118 -3.63 -1.76 -7.96
C PHE A 118 -3.98 -0.60 -7.03
N TYR A 119 -4.11 0.60 -7.60
CA TYR A 119 -4.51 1.79 -6.87
C TYR A 119 -5.96 2.13 -7.21
N HIS A 120 -6.84 2.00 -6.23
CA HIS A 120 -8.28 2.27 -6.36
C HIS A 120 -8.54 3.76 -6.12
N LYS A 121 -8.22 4.57 -7.11
CA LYS A 121 -8.28 6.03 -7.02
C LYS A 121 -9.71 6.54 -6.80
N TYR A 122 -10.70 5.85 -7.37
CA TYR A 122 -12.11 6.24 -7.26
C TYR A 122 -12.62 6.28 -5.83
N VAL A 123 -11.95 5.58 -4.91
CA VAL A 123 -12.38 5.52 -3.50
C VAL A 123 -12.17 6.87 -2.81
N ARG A 124 -11.05 7.54 -3.10
CA ARG A 124 -10.75 8.88 -2.58
C ARG A 124 -10.21 9.75 -3.72
N PRO A 125 -11.08 10.27 -4.59
CA PRO A 125 -10.64 10.87 -5.85
C PRO A 125 -10.16 12.32 -5.76
N SER A 126 -10.03 12.91 -4.59
CA SER A 126 -9.59 14.29 -4.44
C SER A 126 -8.25 14.53 -5.12
N ILE A 127 -8.22 15.46 -6.09
CA ILE A 127 -7.01 15.77 -6.85
C ILE A 127 -5.94 16.40 -5.95
N ALA A 128 -6.34 17.21 -4.99
CA ALA A 128 -5.41 17.92 -4.11
C ALA A 128 -4.56 16.97 -3.26
N ASP A 129 -5.11 15.82 -2.94
CA ASP A 129 -4.48 14.85 -2.04
C ASP A 129 -3.86 13.66 -2.76
N GLN A 130 -3.81 13.68 -4.10
CA GLN A 130 -3.24 12.55 -4.84
C GLN A 130 -1.71 12.56 -4.75
N PRO A 131 -1.10 11.43 -4.35
CA PRO A 131 0.35 11.34 -4.29
C PRO A 131 0.97 11.18 -5.68
N HIS A 132 2.25 11.52 -5.80
CA HIS A 132 3.05 11.15 -6.95
C HIS A 132 3.59 9.74 -6.73
N LEU A 133 3.33 8.86 -7.69
CA LEU A 133 3.72 7.45 -7.59
C LEU A 133 4.79 7.12 -8.64
N LYS A 134 5.79 6.36 -8.24
CA LYS A 134 6.91 5.95 -9.09
C LYS A 134 6.74 4.54 -9.63
N LEU A 135 6.16 3.64 -8.85
CA LEU A 135 5.99 2.24 -9.21
C LEU A 135 4.90 2.05 -10.27
N ASN A 136 4.85 0.85 -10.80
CA ASN A 136 3.93 0.49 -11.90
C ASN A 136 2.52 0.16 -11.37
N TRP A 137 1.88 1.15 -10.76
CA TRP A 137 0.51 1.00 -10.26
C TRP A 137 -0.50 0.98 -11.41
N LYS A 138 -1.38 0.00 -11.38
CA LYS A 138 -2.57 0.03 -12.22
C LYS A 138 -3.61 0.91 -11.53
N ILE A 139 -3.87 2.07 -12.10
CA ILE A 139 -4.78 3.05 -11.50
C ILE A 139 -6.20 2.76 -11.98
N LEU A 140 -7.10 2.55 -11.02
CA LEU A 140 -8.50 2.27 -11.28
C LEU A 140 -9.32 3.51 -10.93
N ASP A 141 -10.05 4.05 -11.91
CA ASP A 141 -10.87 5.25 -11.76
C ASP A 141 -12.33 4.94 -11.43
N LYS A 142 -12.70 3.67 -11.48
CA LYS A 142 -14.07 3.21 -11.21
C LYS A 142 -14.07 1.90 -10.48
#